data_991489ac8b365cd39883c6136429b6ec
#
_entry.id   991489ac8b365cd39883c6136429b6ec
#
_cell.length_a   1.000
_cell.length_b   1.000
_cell.length_c   1.000
_cell.angle_alpha   90.00
_cell.angle_beta   90.00
_cell.angle_gamma   90.00
#
_symmetry.space_group_name_H-M   'P 1'
#
loop_
_entity.id
_entity.type
_entity.pdbx_description
1 polymer ?
#
loop_
_entity_poly.entity_id
_entity_poly.type
_entity_poly.pdbx_seq_one_letter_code
_entity_poly.pdbx_strand_id
1 'polypeptide(L)'
;MRYLQTETPKPATLVEVGYVPKRGQPQALLECLIVAHIDQRAGVLRQAAQDGGWEPLLCRDAETAAIYGARRRLRLAVVDLDGAPAQTLPRLRRLSELLTTPSEPLVMLCGHENDPAEEIWARQLGVWLYLPAVNEHCDLAPLFRDALAIVQKMLGDVVHRDKLHGERPALGAQHTRRT
;
A
#
# COMPACT_ATOMS: atom_id res chain seq x y z
N MET A 1 -9.91 -33.38 -42.51
CA MET A 1 -8.95 -32.50 -41.82
C MET A 1 -9.70 -31.32 -41.29
N ARG A 2 -9.96 -31.25 -39.99
CA ARG A 2 -10.63 -30.12 -39.32
C ARG A 2 -9.54 -29.29 -38.64
N TYR A 3 -9.41 -28.04 -39.03
CA TYR A 3 -8.52 -27.06 -38.40
C TYR A 3 -9.06 -26.68 -37.03
N LEU A 4 -8.32 -26.95 -36.01
CA LEU A 4 -8.55 -26.41 -34.67
C LEU A 4 -8.14 -24.93 -34.66
N GLN A 5 -9.12 -24.06 -34.52
CA GLN A 5 -8.88 -22.64 -34.25
C GLN A 5 -8.45 -22.50 -32.80
N THR A 6 -7.23 -22.09 -32.59
CA THR A 6 -6.72 -21.67 -31.27
C THR A 6 -7.26 -20.28 -30.99
N GLU A 7 -8.24 -20.17 -30.09
CA GLU A 7 -8.66 -18.89 -29.54
C GLU A 7 -7.56 -18.32 -28.67
N THR A 8 -7.02 -17.18 -29.09
CA THR A 8 -6.14 -16.34 -28.27
C THR A 8 -6.93 -15.75 -27.11
N PRO A 9 -6.46 -15.84 -25.85
CA PRO A 9 -7.15 -15.24 -24.72
C PRO A 9 -7.14 -13.72 -24.85
N LYS A 10 -8.34 -13.13 -24.80
CA LYS A 10 -8.59 -11.70 -24.81
C LYS A 10 -7.93 -11.07 -23.55
N PRO A 11 -7.14 -9.99 -23.66
CA PRO A 11 -6.56 -9.33 -22.50
C PRO A 11 -7.69 -8.80 -21.59
N ALA A 12 -7.56 -9.08 -20.30
CA ALA A 12 -8.48 -8.61 -19.28
C ALA A 12 -8.55 -7.08 -19.31
N THR A 13 -9.77 -6.57 -19.54
CA THR A 13 -10.06 -5.14 -19.57
C THR A 13 -9.84 -4.58 -18.16
N LEU A 14 -8.84 -3.71 -18.00
CA LEU A 14 -8.66 -2.85 -16.85
C LEU A 14 -9.92 -2.00 -16.68
N VAL A 15 -10.72 -2.29 -15.67
CA VAL A 15 -11.82 -1.40 -15.27
C VAL A 15 -11.17 -0.26 -14.50
N GLU A 16 -10.80 0.81 -15.22
CA GLU A 16 -10.59 2.11 -14.61
C GLU A 16 -11.92 2.61 -14.06
N VAL A 17 -12.14 2.41 -12.76
CA VAL A 17 -13.24 3.10 -12.07
C VAL A 17 -12.76 4.53 -11.87
N GLY A 18 -13.20 5.42 -12.77
CA GLY A 18 -12.92 6.84 -12.71
C GLY A 18 -13.43 7.46 -11.42
N TYR A 19 -12.51 7.80 -10.52
CA TYR A 19 -12.77 8.66 -9.38
C TYR A 19 -12.84 10.12 -9.86
N VAL A 20 -14.00 10.76 -9.68
CA VAL A 20 -14.17 12.21 -9.88
C VAL A 20 -13.88 12.92 -8.55
N PRO A 21 -12.77 13.64 -8.41
CA PRO A 21 -12.45 14.33 -7.17
C PRO A 21 -13.45 15.44 -6.91
N LYS A 22 -14.06 15.47 -5.71
CA LYS A 22 -14.84 16.61 -5.23
C LYS A 22 -13.92 17.83 -5.12
N ARG A 23 -14.23 18.89 -5.88
CA ARG A 23 -13.52 20.18 -5.87
C ARG A 23 -13.55 20.78 -4.46
N GLY A 24 -12.40 20.97 -3.83
CA GLY A 24 -12.34 21.76 -2.61
C GLY A 24 -11.09 21.70 -1.75
N GLN A 25 -10.14 20.77 -1.94
CA GLN A 25 -8.85 20.79 -1.24
C GLN A 25 -7.75 20.15 -2.08
N PRO A 26 -6.59 20.82 -2.28
CA PRO A 26 -5.42 20.21 -2.89
C PRO A 26 -4.59 19.51 -1.81
N GLN A 27 -5.16 18.58 -1.05
CA GLN A 27 -4.37 17.55 -0.41
C GLN A 27 -4.24 16.44 -1.42
N ALA A 28 -3.03 16.23 -1.93
CA ALA A 28 -2.73 15.02 -2.68
C ALA A 28 -3.17 13.84 -1.81
N LEU A 29 -4.26 13.17 -2.22
CA LEU A 29 -4.77 12.02 -1.50
C LEU A 29 -3.65 10.98 -1.44
N LEU A 30 -3.36 10.48 -0.24
CA LEU A 30 -2.36 9.45 -0.08
C LEU A 30 -2.91 8.14 -0.63
N GLU A 31 -2.16 7.53 -1.55
CA GLU A 31 -2.56 6.28 -2.17
C GLU A 31 -2.37 5.10 -1.21
N CYS A 32 -3.36 4.20 -1.19
CA CYS A 32 -3.34 2.93 -0.48
C CYS A 32 -3.45 1.79 -1.51
N LEU A 33 -2.41 0.96 -1.61
CA LEU A 33 -2.47 -0.26 -2.41
C LEU A 33 -3.28 -1.33 -1.67
N ILE A 34 -4.27 -1.91 -2.34
CA ILE A 34 -5.07 -3.02 -1.81
C ILE A 34 -4.94 -4.19 -2.78
N VAL A 35 -4.45 -5.32 -2.28
CA VAL A 35 -4.34 -6.56 -3.04
C VAL A 35 -5.29 -7.58 -2.44
N ALA A 36 -6.39 -7.87 -3.14
CA ALA A 36 -7.40 -8.79 -2.67
C ALA A 36 -7.99 -9.60 -3.83
N HIS A 37 -8.06 -10.92 -3.64
CA HIS A 37 -8.51 -11.86 -4.66
C HIS A 37 -10.03 -11.97 -4.72
N ILE A 38 -10.71 -11.92 -3.57
CA ILE A 38 -12.16 -12.05 -3.44
C ILE A 38 -12.83 -10.68 -3.58
N ASP A 39 -13.81 -10.56 -4.47
CA ASP A 39 -14.51 -9.30 -4.76
C ASP A 39 -15.16 -8.65 -3.54
N GLN A 40 -15.83 -9.45 -2.72
CA GLN A 40 -16.49 -8.98 -1.51
C GLN A 40 -15.50 -8.35 -0.53
N ARG A 41 -14.40 -9.04 -0.24
CA ARG A 41 -13.34 -8.56 0.66
C ARG A 41 -12.62 -7.32 0.09
N ALA A 42 -12.35 -7.34 -1.21
CA ALA A 42 -11.84 -6.18 -1.92
C ALA A 42 -12.75 -4.95 -1.78
N GLY A 43 -14.07 -5.17 -1.84
CA GLY A 43 -15.08 -4.13 -1.63
C GLY A 43 -15.04 -3.55 -0.22
N VAL A 44 -14.97 -4.40 0.81
CA VAL A 44 -14.86 -4.00 2.22
C VAL A 44 -13.59 -3.18 2.47
N LEU A 45 -12.44 -3.68 2.03
CA LEU A 45 -11.15 -3.00 2.22
C LEU A 45 -11.10 -1.67 1.47
N ARG A 46 -11.62 -1.62 0.24
CA ARG A 46 -11.71 -0.39 -0.54
C ARG A 46 -12.57 0.66 0.15
N GLN A 47 -13.77 0.27 0.61
CA GLN A 47 -14.67 1.19 1.30
C GLN A 47 -14.05 1.72 2.59
N ALA A 48 -13.45 0.84 3.39
CA ALA A 48 -12.77 1.24 4.62
C ALA A 48 -11.59 2.19 4.38
N ALA A 49 -10.83 1.98 3.31
CA ALA A 49 -9.75 2.89 2.91
C ALA A 49 -10.30 4.28 2.53
N GLN A 50 -11.37 4.35 1.74
CA GLN A 50 -12.03 5.60 1.36
C GLN A 50 -12.57 6.35 2.58
N ASP A 51 -13.25 5.65 3.48
CA ASP A 51 -13.79 6.21 4.72
C ASP A 51 -12.68 6.64 5.71
N GLY A 52 -11.50 6.02 5.58
CA GLY A 52 -10.28 6.38 6.30
C GLY A 52 -9.49 7.53 5.66
N GLY A 53 -9.92 8.07 4.51
CA GLY A 53 -9.29 9.22 3.85
C GLY A 53 -8.18 8.88 2.88
N TRP A 54 -8.12 7.63 2.40
CA TRP A 54 -7.15 7.15 1.41
C TRP A 54 -7.73 7.10 0.00
N GLU A 55 -6.87 7.17 -1.01
CA GLU A 55 -7.19 6.83 -2.38
C GLU A 55 -6.81 5.35 -2.64
N PRO A 56 -7.79 4.43 -2.70
CA PRO A 56 -7.49 3.01 -2.85
C PRO A 56 -7.13 2.64 -4.29
N LEU A 57 -5.99 1.98 -4.45
CA LEU A 57 -5.54 1.35 -5.68
C LEU A 57 -5.74 -0.17 -5.55
N LEU A 58 -6.74 -0.70 -6.21
CA LEU A 58 -7.11 -2.11 -6.11
C LEU A 58 -6.39 -2.96 -7.16
N CYS A 59 -5.71 -4.00 -6.70
CA CYS A 59 -5.09 -5.04 -7.53
C CYS A 59 -5.65 -6.41 -7.20
N ARG A 60 -5.72 -7.29 -8.19
CA ARG A 60 -6.21 -8.67 -8.06
C ARG A 60 -5.09 -9.70 -7.91
N ASP A 61 -3.89 -9.33 -8.28
CA ASP A 61 -2.75 -10.21 -8.31
C ASP A 61 -1.48 -9.50 -7.82
N ALA A 62 -0.50 -10.32 -7.41
CA ALA A 62 0.75 -9.83 -6.85
C ALA A 62 1.66 -9.16 -7.89
N GLU A 63 1.61 -9.59 -9.15
CA GLU A 63 2.46 -9.05 -10.22
C GLU A 63 2.07 -7.62 -10.55
N THR A 64 0.78 -7.36 -10.75
CA THR A 64 0.25 -6.00 -10.97
C THR A 64 0.57 -5.11 -9.76
N ALA A 65 0.36 -5.62 -8.55
CA ALA A 65 0.65 -4.89 -7.32
C ALA A 65 2.14 -4.54 -7.18
N ALA A 66 3.05 -5.45 -7.52
CA ALA A 66 4.50 -5.19 -7.51
C ALA A 66 4.90 -4.09 -8.49
N ILE A 67 4.28 -4.06 -9.69
CA ILE A 67 4.52 -2.99 -10.68
C ILE A 67 4.09 -1.63 -10.13
N TYR A 68 2.94 -1.56 -9.47
CA TYR A 68 2.47 -0.31 -8.86
C TYR A 68 3.36 0.10 -7.68
N GLY A 69 3.74 -0.85 -6.81
CA GLY A 69 4.66 -0.60 -5.71
C GLY A 69 6.01 -0.02 -6.18
N ALA A 70 6.57 -0.53 -7.26
CA ALA A 70 7.83 -0.05 -7.80
C ALA A 70 7.75 1.34 -8.47
N ARG A 71 6.57 1.76 -8.94
CA ARG A 71 6.38 3.00 -9.70
C ARG A 71 5.80 4.16 -8.89
N ARG A 72 5.17 3.87 -7.77
CA ARG A 72 4.45 4.85 -6.95
C ARG A 72 5.00 4.92 -5.54
N ARG A 73 4.98 6.10 -4.93
CA ARG A 73 5.33 6.29 -3.52
C ARG A 73 4.14 5.92 -2.65
N LEU A 74 3.86 4.63 -2.56
CA LEU A 74 2.81 4.12 -1.69
C LEU A 74 3.15 4.43 -0.23
N ARG A 75 2.13 4.71 0.58
CA ARG A 75 2.28 4.96 2.02
C ARG A 75 1.57 3.93 2.88
N LEU A 76 0.63 3.22 2.29
CA LEU A 76 -0.07 2.10 2.91
C LEU A 76 -0.25 1.01 1.86
N ALA A 77 -0.02 -0.23 2.24
CA ALA A 77 -0.33 -1.40 1.45
C ALA A 77 -1.11 -2.42 2.29
N VAL A 78 -2.18 -2.94 1.74
CA VAL A 78 -3.00 -4.00 2.33
C VAL A 78 -2.93 -5.20 1.42
N VAL A 79 -2.49 -6.34 1.96
CA VAL A 79 -2.44 -7.62 1.22
C VAL A 79 -3.36 -8.61 1.91
N ASP A 80 -4.38 -9.06 1.18
CA ASP A 80 -5.34 -10.05 1.64
C ASP A 80 -4.87 -11.45 1.24
N LEU A 81 -4.44 -12.23 2.22
CA LEU A 81 -3.99 -13.62 2.07
C LEU A 81 -5.16 -14.60 2.21
N ASP A 82 -6.20 -14.20 2.99
CA ASP A 82 -7.34 -15.07 3.25
C ASP A 82 -8.22 -15.21 2.00
N GLY A 83 -8.59 -16.46 1.72
CA GLY A 83 -9.37 -16.80 0.53
C GLY A 83 -8.58 -16.74 -0.78
N ALA A 84 -7.29 -16.47 -0.75
CA ALA A 84 -6.44 -16.56 -1.92
C ALA A 84 -6.22 -18.04 -2.31
N PRO A 85 -6.28 -18.40 -3.61
CA PRO A 85 -5.98 -19.75 -4.06
C PRO A 85 -4.56 -20.18 -3.62
N ALA A 86 -4.40 -21.46 -3.25
CA ALA A 86 -3.13 -21.98 -2.74
C ALA A 86 -1.94 -21.70 -3.67
N GLN A 87 -2.16 -21.71 -4.99
CA GLN A 87 -1.13 -21.40 -5.98
C GLN A 87 -0.71 -19.92 -6.02
N THR A 88 -1.53 -19.00 -5.50
CA THR A 88 -1.24 -17.55 -5.47
C THR A 88 -0.62 -17.09 -4.15
N LEU A 89 -0.84 -17.80 -3.06
CA LEU A 89 -0.31 -17.49 -1.73
C LEU A 89 1.21 -17.26 -1.70
N PRO A 90 2.07 -18.08 -2.33
CA PRO A 90 3.52 -17.83 -2.33
C PRO A 90 3.89 -16.49 -2.97
N ARG A 91 3.16 -16.05 -4.00
CA ARG A 91 3.39 -14.78 -4.68
C ARG A 91 2.94 -13.59 -3.82
N LEU A 92 1.80 -13.72 -3.13
CA LEU A 92 1.32 -12.70 -2.19
C LEU A 92 2.27 -12.56 -0.98
N ARG A 93 2.77 -13.68 -0.45
CA ARG A 93 3.79 -13.65 0.62
C ARG A 93 5.07 -12.96 0.14
N ARG A 94 5.55 -13.30 -1.06
CA ARG A 94 6.72 -12.63 -1.65
C ARG A 94 6.50 -11.14 -1.88
N LEU A 95 5.31 -10.73 -2.31
CA LEU A 95 4.93 -9.32 -2.43
C LEU A 95 4.99 -8.64 -1.05
N SER A 96 4.43 -9.26 -0.01
CA SER A 96 4.45 -8.72 1.36
C SER A 96 5.88 -8.52 1.87
N GLU A 97 6.79 -9.46 1.60
CA GLU A 97 8.22 -9.32 1.90
C GLU A 97 8.85 -8.12 1.19
N LEU A 98 8.52 -7.91 -0.09
CA LEU A 98 9.03 -6.77 -0.85
C LEU A 98 8.51 -5.43 -0.33
N LEU A 99 7.25 -5.39 0.12
CA LEU A 99 6.61 -4.17 0.62
C LEU A 99 7.06 -3.79 2.04
N THR A 100 7.64 -4.71 2.81
CA THR A 100 8.10 -4.45 4.19
C THR A 100 9.57 -4.03 4.29
N THR A 101 10.24 -3.75 3.17
CA THR A 101 11.62 -3.23 3.19
C THR A 101 11.70 -1.83 3.79
N PRO A 102 12.84 -1.45 4.44
CA PRO A 102 13.00 -0.14 5.07
C PRO A 102 12.74 1.03 4.11
N SER A 103 11.98 2.01 4.56
CA SER A 103 11.49 3.18 3.81
C SER A 103 10.25 2.95 2.91
N GLU A 104 9.66 1.80 2.94
CA GLU A 104 8.46 1.42 2.20
C GLU A 104 7.16 1.74 3.00
N PRO A 105 5.96 1.48 2.42
CA PRO A 105 4.69 1.80 3.05
C PRO A 105 4.47 1.04 4.37
N LEU A 106 3.57 1.52 5.21
CA LEU A 106 2.96 0.69 6.24
C LEU A 106 2.30 -0.51 5.57
N VAL A 107 2.57 -1.71 6.06
CA VAL A 107 1.98 -2.94 5.51
C VAL A 107 0.98 -3.52 6.49
N MET A 108 -0.25 -3.75 6.01
CA MET A 108 -1.31 -4.46 6.71
C MET A 108 -1.54 -5.80 5.98
N LEU A 109 -1.55 -6.90 6.71
CA LEU A 109 -1.89 -8.22 6.18
C LEU A 109 -3.24 -8.66 6.74
N CYS A 110 -4.13 -9.11 5.86
CA CYS A 110 -5.37 -9.78 6.23
C CYS A 110 -5.16 -11.28 6.03
N GLY A 111 -5.26 -12.04 7.10
CA GLY A 111 -4.97 -13.47 7.10
C GLY A 111 -6.11 -14.32 7.62
N HIS A 112 -5.88 -15.63 7.64
CA HIS A 112 -6.87 -16.60 8.08
C HIS A 112 -6.99 -16.61 9.62
N GLU A 113 -8.21 -16.71 10.15
CA GLU A 113 -8.50 -16.65 11.60
C GLU A 113 -7.77 -17.72 12.42
N ASN A 114 -7.58 -18.90 11.84
CA ASN A 114 -7.03 -20.05 12.53
C ASN A 114 -5.63 -20.46 12.02
N ASP A 115 -4.84 -19.51 11.55
CA ASP A 115 -3.45 -19.76 11.13
C ASP A 115 -2.45 -18.96 11.99
N PRO A 116 -2.11 -19.47 13.20
CA PRO A 116 -1.13 -18.81 14.06
C PRO A 116 0.28 -18.77 13.44
N ALA A 117 0.60 -19.70 12.55
CA ALA A 117 1.89 -19.70 11.87
C ALA A 117 2.01 -18.54 10.88
N GLU A 118 0.91 -18.20 10.19
CA GLU A 118 0.83 -17.04 9.31
C GLU A 118 0.96 -15.74 10.12
N GLU A 119 0.30 -15.64 11.28
CA GLU A 119 0.42 -14.46 12.15
C GLU A 119 1.86 -14.28 12.66
N ILE A 120 2.51 -15.37 13.12
CA ILE A 120 3.90 -15.32 13.57
C ILE A 120 4.81 -14.85 12.42
N TRP A 121 4.65 -15.43 11.23
CA TRP A 121 5.39 -15.03 10.05
C TRP A 121 5.18 -13.55 9.72
N ALA A 122 3.95 -13.07 9.72
CA ALA A 122 3.63 -11.67 9.46
C ALA A 122 4.32 -10.71 10.46
N ARG A 123 4.28 -11.06 11.75
CA ARG A 123 4.95 -10.28 12.81
C ARG A 123 6.47 -10.28 12.64
N GLN A 124 7.08 -11.42 12.29
CA GLN A 124 8.52 -11.51 12.01
C GLN A 124 8.93 -10.72 10.78
N LEU A 125 8.05 -10.60 9.80
CA LEU A 125 8.26 -9.78 8.62
C LEU A 125 8.29 -8.28 8.93
N GLY A 126 7.72 -7.87 10.06
CA GLY A 126 7.67 -6.48 10.49
C GLY A 126 6.50 -5.70 9.89
N VAL A 127 5.39 -6.37 9.57
CA VAL A 127 4.16 -5.68 9.14
C VAL A 127 3.66 -4.77 10.26
N TRP A 128 3.06 -3.66 9.87
CA TRP A 128 2.45 -2.74 10.83
C TRP A 128 1.28 -3.38 11.56
N LEU A 129 0.44 -4.14 10.83
CA LEU A 129 -0.75 -4.77 11.40
C LEU A 129 -1.06 -6.09 10.70
N TYR A 130 -1.43 -7.10 11.49
CA TYR A 130 -2.03 -8.35 11.00
C TYR A 130 -3.48 -8.42 11.47
N LEU A 131 -4.41 -8.65 10.55
CA LEU A 131 -5.85 -8.74 10.79
C LEU A 131 -6.34 -10.14 10.41
N PRO A 132 -6.65 -11.00 11.37
CA PRO A 132 -7.32 -12.26 11.10
C PRO A 132 -8.79 -12.03 10.77
N ALA A 133 -9.38 -12.90 9.95
CA ALA A 133 -10.83 -13.00 9.74
C ALA A 133 -11.54 -11.71 9.31
N VAL A 134 -10.94 -10.92 8.43
CA VAL A 134 -11.63 -9.74 7.87
C VAL A 134 -12.89 -10.16 7.12
N ASN A 135 -14.03 -9.60 7.48
CA ASN A 135 -15.33 -9.84 6.86
C ASN A 135 -16.13 -8.55 6.71
N GLU A 136 -17.33 -8.66 6.13
CA GLU A 136 -18.20 -7.51 5.86
C GLU A 136 -18.75 -6.79 7.11
N HIS A 137 -18.67 -7.42 8.28
CA HIS A 137 -19.13 -6.84 9.53
C HIS A 137 -18.03 -6.09 10.29
N CYS A 138 -16.78 -6.14 9.78
CA CYS A 138 -15.66 -5.44 10.40
C CYS A 138 -15.68 -3.96 10.03
N ASP A 139 -15.77 -3.07 11.04
CA ASP A 139 -15.52 -1.65 10.83
C ASP A 139 -14.01 -1.39 10.83
N LEU A 140 -13.43 -1.37 9.65
CA LEU A 140 -12.00 -1.16 9.44
C LEU A 140 -11.62 0.32 9.23
N ALA A 141 -12.58 1.21 9.03
CA ALA A 141 -12.32 2.63 8.78
C ALA A 141 -11.48 3.31 9.89
N PRO A 142 -11.64 3.00 11.19
CA PRO A 142 -10.75 3.52 12.23
C PRO A 142 -9.29 3.15 12.01
N LEU A 143 -8.99 1.89 11.63
CA LEU A 143 -7.62 1.43 11.39
C LEU A 143 -6.97 2.18 10.23
N PHE A 144 -7.72 2.44 9.16
CA PHE A 144 -7.23 3.23 8.04
C PHE A 144 -6.98 4.69 8.42
N ARG A 145 -7.81 5.28 9.31
CA ARG A 145 -7.58 6.62 9.86
C ARG A 145 -6.33 6.68 10.73
N ASP A 146 -6.09 5.66 11.55
CA ASP A 146 -4.89 5.56 12.37
C ASP A 146 -3.64 5.44 11.50
N ALA A 147 -3.67 4.61 10.44
CA ALA A 147 -2.60 4.53 9.45
C ALA A 147 -2.32 5.89 8.81
N LEU A 148 -3.37 6.64 8.44
CA LEU A 148 -3.24 7.97 7.85
C LEU A 148 -2.56 8.94 8.81
N ALA A 149 -2.96 8.95 10.08
CA ALA A 149 -2.36 9.79 11.11
C ALA A 149 -0.87 9.48 11.33
N ILE A 150 -0.50 8.19 11.34
CA ILE A 150 0.90 7.76 11.45
C ILE A 150 1.71 8.27 10.26
N VAL A 151 1.22 8.06 9.04
CA VAL A 151 1.91 8.49 7.82
C VAL A 151 2.05 10.01 7.75
N GLN A 152 1.01 10.76 8.10
CA GLN A 152 1.07 12.22 8.15
C GLN A 152 2.12 12.72 9.14
N LYS A 153 2.21 12.09 10.32
CA LYS A 153 3.26 12.39 11.30
C LYS A 153 4.66 12.11 10.73
N MET A 154 4.86 10.93 10.13
CA MET A 154 6.15 10.57 9.51
C MET A 154 6.57 11.57 8.43
N LEU A 155 5.62 12.02 7.60
CA LEU A 155 5.89 13.03 6.55
C LEU A 155 6.21 14.40 7.15
N GLY A 156 5.53 14.82 8.21
CA GLY A 156 5.79 16.06 8.93
C GLY A 156 7.20 16.08 9.54
N ASP A 157 7.63 14.99 10.15
CA ASP A 157 8.95 14.84 10.76
C ASP A 157 10.09 14.91 9.72
N VAL A 158 9.87 14.34 8.52
CA VAL A 158 10.85 14.43 7.40
C VAL A 158 11.02 15.89 6.94
N VAL A 159 9.93 16.61 6.72
CA VAL A 159 9.97 18.01 6.29
C VAL A 159 10.67 18.90 7.32
N HIS A 160 10.47 18.63 8.61
CA HIS A 160 11.11 19.40 9.68
C HIS A 160 12.62 19.12 9.75
N ARG A 161 13.03 17.88 9.54
CA ARG A 161 14.47 17.49 9.55
C ARG A 161 15.22 18.10 8.36
N ASP A 162 14.63 18.13 7.19
CA ASP A 162 15.25 18.75 6.01
C ASP A 162 15.45 20.27 6.16
N LYS A 163 14.52 20.95 6.82
CA LYS A 163 14.67 22.40 7.13
C LYS A 163 15.82 22.68 8.08
N LEU A 164 16.03 21.82 9.09
CA LEU A 164 17.12 21.98 10.06
C LEU A 164 18.51 21.71 9.44
N HIS A 165 18.60 20.87 8.42
CA HIS A 165 19.86 20.58 7.73
C HIS A 165 20.15 21.53 6.56
N GLY A 166 19.16 22.28 6.06
CA GLY A 166 19.31 23.27 4.99
C GLY A 166 19.94 24.59 5.43
N GLU A 167 19.92 24.93 6.72
CA GLU A 167 20.53 26.14 7.27
C GLU A 167 21.97 25.89 7.75
N ARG A 168 22.88 25.53 6.86
CA ARG A 168 24.31 25.69 7.14
C ARG A 168 24.67 27.16 6.84
N PRO A 169 25.04 27.98 7.85
CA PRO A 169 25.51 29.31 7.59
C PRO A 169 26.79 29.22 6.75
N ALA A 170 26.80 29.92 5.64
CA ALA A 170 28.00 30.15 4.84
C ALA A 170 29.03 30.86 5.72
N LEU A 171 29.98 30.10 6.27
CA LEU A 171 31.13 30.62 6.99
C LEU A 171 31.93 31.52 6.02
N GLY A 172 31.89 32.82 6.28
CA GLY A 172 32.47 33.87 5.51
C GLY A 172 33.97 33.63 5.21
N ALA A 173 34.31 33.72 3.95
CA ALA A 173 35.66 33.90 3.50
C ALA A 173 36.12 35.34 3.92
N GLN A 174 36.76 35.45 5.08
CA GLN A 174 37.51 36.65 5.40
C GLN A 174 38.80 36.71 4.58
N HIS A 175 38.75 37.54 3.59
CA HIS A 175 39.91 37.92 2.79
C HIS A 175 40.79 38.83 3.65
N THR A 176 41.83 38.33 4.28
CA THR A 176 42.93 39.15 4.83
C THR A 176 43.85 39.58 3.70
N ARG A 177 43.65 40.80 3.17
CA ARG A 177 44.70 41.52 2.47
C ARG A 177 45.71 41.97 3.54
N ARG A 178 46.98 41.57 3.39
CA ARG A 178 48.14 42.23 3.97
C ARG A 178 48.91 42.90 2.87
N THR A 179 49.08 44.20 3.05
CA THR A 179 50.07 45.08 2.48
C THR A 179 51.48 44.59 2.72
#